data_3550c49f0cb38521294264824a3f7edc
#
_entry.id   3550c49f0cb38521294264824a3f7edc
#
_cell.length_a   1.000
_cell.length_b   1.000
_cell.length_c   1.000
_cell.angle_alpha   90.00
_cell.angle_beta   90.00
_cell.angle_gamma   90.00
#
_symmetry.space_group_name_H-M   'P 1'
#
loop_
_entity.id
_entity.type
_entity.pdbx_description
1 polymer ?
#
loop_
_entity_poly.entity_id
_entity_poly.type
_entity_poly.pdbx_seq_one_letter_code
_entity_poly.pdbx_strand_id
1 'polypeptide(L)'
;MNRLGIAGALWLLAAGFAIAMALIFRTDQVQWVVTMAIGVVAAVVGLWLIARPSALVVSASNAVSFVWIVLYAVLTMLQSDELAAWTTDVALIAIGVAAGLVAYRAAAKANG
;
A
#
# COMPACT_ATOMS: atom_id res chain seq x y z
N MET A 1 12.18 12.44 -11.63
CA MET A 1 10.85 12.06 -11.12
C MET A 1 10.50 12.97 -9.95
N ASN A 2 9.30 13.53 -9.91
CA ASN A 2 8.89 14.36 -8.80
C ASN A 2 8.52 13.52 -7.57
N ARG A 3 8.26 14.17 -6.44
CA ARG A 3 7.98 13.44 -5.19
C ARG A 3 6.71 12.61 -5.27
N LEU A 4 5.68 13.08 -5.98
CA LEU A 4 4.47 12.30 -6.20
C LEU A 4 4.73 11.07 -7.06
N GLY A 5 5.63 11.19 -8.04
CA GLY A 5 6.08 10.04 -8.81
C GLY A 5 6.80 9.00 -7.95
N ILE A 6 7.60 9.45 -6.99
CA ILE A 6 8.27 8.57 -6.03
C ILE A 6 7.23 7.84 -5.17
N ALA A 7 6.20 8.56 -4.69
CA ALA A 7 5.11 7.95 -3.93
C ALA A 7 4.36 6.91 -4.76
N GLY A 8 4.11 7.22 -6.03
CA GLY A 8 3.48 6.28 -6.95
C GLY A 8 4.32 5.03 -7.16
N ALA A 9 5.63 5.19 -7.32
CA ALA A 9 6.55 4.06 -7.43
C ALA A 9 6.54 3.19 -6.18
N LEU A 10 6.50 3.81 -4.99
CA LEU A 10 6.40 3.08 -3.73
C LEU A 10 5.09 2.30 -3.65
N TRP A 11 3.98 2.89 -4.10
CA TRP A 11 2.69 2.18 -4.14
C TRP A 11 2.72 0.99 -5.11
N LEU A 12 3.39 1.14 -6.26
CA LEU A 12 3.54 0.03 -7.20
C LEU A 12 4.40 -1.09 -6.60
N LEU A 13 5.46 -0.73 -5.90
CA LEU A 13 6.30 -1.70 -5.20
C LEU A 13 5.50 -2.42 -4.11
N ALA A 14 4.75 -1.68 -3.32
CA ALA A 14 3.89 -2.24 -2.27
C ALA A 14 2.84 -3.18 -2.87
N ALA A 15 2.19 -2.75 -3.96
CA ALA A 15 1.18 -3.55 -4.65
C ALA A 15 1.75 -4.86 -5.18
N GLY A 16 2.90 -4.80 -5.85
CA GLY A 16 3.57 -5.99 -6.38
C GLY A 16 3.96 -6.95 -5.26
N PHE A 17 4.51 -6.43 -4.18
CA PHE A 17 4.89 -7.22 -3.03
C PHE A 17 3.67 -7.88 -2.38
N ALA A 18 2.59 -7.11 -2.20
CA ALA A 18 1.35 -7.61 -1.60
C ALA A 18 0.74 -8.73 -2.44
N ILE A 19 0.67 -8.55 -3.76
CA ILE A 19 0.12 -9.55 -4.66
C ILE A 19 0.97 -10.81 -4.65
N ALA A 20 2.30 -10.67 -4.73
CA ALA A 20 3.21 -11.80 -4.70
C ALA A 20 3.06 -12.60 -3.40
N MET A 21 3.00 -11.90 -2.27
CA MET A 21 2.87 -12.56 -0.97
C MET A 21 1.49 -13.19 -0.79
N ALA A 22 0.45 -12.58 -1.35
CA ALA A 22 -0.89 -13.19 -1.34
C ALA A 22 -0.89 -14.53 -2.08
N LEU A 23 -0.21 -14.61 -3.21
CA LEU A 23 -0.12 -15.86 -3.98
C LEU A 23 0.68 -16.94 -3.24
N ILE A 24 1.65 -16.55 -2.43
CA ILE A 24 2.55 -17.50 -1.75
C ILE A 24 2.00 -17.91 -0.38
N PHE A 25 1.53 -16.97 0.43
CA PHE A 25 1.24 -17.19 1.85
C PHE A 25 -0.24 -17.19 2.21
N ARG A 26 -1.11 -16.67 1.34
CA ARG A 26 -2.53 -16.59 1.68
C ARG A 26 -3.27 -17.81 1.17
N THR A 27 -3.52 -18.77 2.04
CA THR A 27 -4.29 -19.97 1.71
C THR A 27 -5.77 -19.79 2.00
N ASP A 28 -6.13 -18.88 2.91
CA ASP A 28 -7.52 -18.56 3.20
C ASP A 28 -8.12 -17.72 2.07
N GLN A 29 -9.28 -18.16 1.55
CA GLN A 29 -9.91 -17.54 0.39
C GLN A 29 -10.27 -16.06 0.66
N VAL A 30 -10.78 -15.75 1.85
CA VAL A 30 -11.18 -14.39 2.21
C VAL A 30 -9.94 -13.49 2.26
N GLN A 31 -8.88 -13.92 2.93
CA GLN A 31 -7.65 -13.16 3.00
C GLN A 31 -7.03 -12.97 1.63
N TRP A 32 -7.04 -14.01 0.80
CA TRP A 32 -6.51 -13.94 -0.56
C TRP A 32 -7.24 -12.89 -1.39
N VAL A 33 -8.58 -12.91 -1.38
CA VAL A 33 -9.40 -11.96 -2.14
C VAL A 33 -9.16 -10.54 -1.65
N VAL A 34 -9.18 -10.32 -0.32
CA VAL A 34 -9.00 -8.99 0.27
C VAL A 34 -7.62 -8.42 -0.04
N THR A 35 -6.56 -9.22 0.12
CA THR A 35 -5.19 -8.75 -0.13
C THR A 35 -4.93 -8.51 -1.61
N MET A 36 -5.49 -9.33 -2.50
CA MET A 36 -5.41 -9.09 -3.93
C MET A 36 -6.15 -7.80 -4.32
N ALA A 37 -7.34 -7.59 -3.78
CA ALA A 37 -8.12 -6.38 -4.06
C ALA A 37 -7.38 -5.12 -3.63
N ILE A 38 -6.84 -5.08 -2.42
CA ILE A 38 -6.10 -3.91 -1.95
C ILE A 38 -4.80 -3.70 -2.75
N GLY A 39 -4.16 -4.78 -3.15
CA GLY A 39 -2.97 -4.71 -4.02
C GLY A 39 -3.30 -4.06 -5.36
N VAL A 40 -4.40 -4.45 -5.99
CA VAL A 40 -4.84 -3.85 -7.25
C VAL A 40 -5.18 -2.37 -7.06
N VAL A 41 -5.90 -2.02 -5.99
CA VAL A 41 -6.23 -0.62 -5.69
C VAL A 41 -4.96 0.19 -5.49
N ALA A 42 -4.00 -0.32 -4.75
CA ALA A 42 -2.71 0.36 -4.55
C ALA A 42 -1.96 0.56 -5.87
N ALA A 43 -1.98 -0.43 -6.76
CA ALA A 43 -1.36 -0.32 -8.09
C ALA A 43 -2.01 0.78 -8.92
N VAL A 44 -3.33 0.85 -8.92
CA VAL A 44 -4.07 1.89 -9.64
C VAL A 44 -3.73 3.28 -9.11
N VAL A 45 -3.75 3.44 -7.79
CA VAL A 45 -3.38 4.72 -7.15
C VAL A 45 -1.94 5.09 -7.49
N GLY A 46 -1.03 4.12 -7.43
CA GLY A 46 0.38 4.34 -7.76
C GLY A 46 0.58 4.83 -9.20
N LEU A 47 -0.06 4.17 -10.15
CA LEU A 47 -0.01 4.58 -11.54
C LEU A 47 -0.62 5.96 -11.75
N TRP A 48 -1.72 6.25 -11.06
CA TRP A 48 -2.40 7.53 -11.16
C TRP A 48 -1.53 8.66 -10.61
N LEU A 49 -0.84 8.43 -9.49
CA LEU A 49 0.09 9.41 -8.93
C LEU A 49 1.24 9.73 -9.89
N ILE A 50 1.70 8.75 -10.65
CA ILE A 50 2.76 8.96 -11.64
C ILE A 50 2.22 9.67 -12.88
N ALA A 51 1.07 9.23 -13.40
CA ALA A 51 0.56 9.69 -14.67
C ALA A 51 -0.18 11.03 -14.57
N ARG A 52 -1.00 11.20 -13.53
CA ARG A 52 -1.86 12.38 -13.37
C ARG A 52 -1.96 12.80 -11.91
N PRO A 53 -0.88 13.33 -11.33
CA PRO A 53 -0.90 13.76 -9.94
C PRO A 53 -1.90 14.93 -9.75
N SER A 54 -2.74 14.81 -8.72
CA SER A 54 -3.74 15.82 -8.38
C SER A 54 -4.09 15.71 -6.90
N ALA A 55 -4.82 16.70 -6.38
CA ALA A 55 -5.28 16.67 -5.00
C ALA A 55 -6.20 15.47 -4.74
N LEU A 56 -7.04 15.12 -5.71
CA LEU A 56 -7.92 13.96 -5.60
C LEU A 56 -7.13 12.67 -5.44
N VAL A 57 -6.07 12.49 -6.24
CA VAL A 57 -5.25 11.29 -6.18
C VAL A 57 -4.48 11.22 -4.86
N VAL A 58 -4.02 12.36 -4.33
CA VAL A 58 -3.37 12.41 -3.02
C VAL A 58 -4.35 12.00 -1.93
N SER A 59 -5.59 12.48 -1.98
CA SER A 59 -6.64 12.05 -1.04
C SER A 59 -6.89 10.55 -1.15
N ALA A 60 -6.95 10.01 -2.36
CA ALA A 60 -7.10 8.57 -2.59
C ALA A 60 -5.92 7.80 -1.99
N SER A 61 -4.70 8.30 -2.17
CA SER A 61 -3.50 7.69 -1.58
C SER A 61 -3.59 7.66 -0.05
N ASN A 62 -4.03 8.75 0.56
CA ASN A 62 -4.19 8.81 2.02
C ASN A 62 -5.23 7.80 2.51
N ALA A 63 -6.36 7.68 1.80
CA ALA A 63 -7.40 6.71 2.14
C ALA A 63 -6.88 5.27 1.99
N VAL A 64 -6.18 4.98 0.91
CA VAL A 64 -5.59 3.65 0.68
C VAL A 64 -4.56 3.33 1.75
N SER A 65 -3.74 4.31 2.13
CA SER A 65 -2.75 4.14 3.19
C SER A 65 -3.41 3.75 4.51
N PHE A 66 -4.48 4.44 4.88
CA PHE A 66 -5.22 4.13 6.11
C PHE A 66 -5.79 2.70 6.08
N VAL A 67 -6.47 2.34 4.99
CA VAL A 67 -7.05 1.00 4.83
C VAL A 67 -5.96 -0.06 4.82
N TRP A 68 -4.85 0.21 4.15
CA TRP A 68 -3.68 -0.67 4.06
C TRP A 68 -3.12 -0.98 5.44
N ILE A 69 -2.89 0.07 6.25
CA ILE A 69 -2.33 -0.07 7.59
C ILE A 69 -3.29 -0.89 8.47
N VAL A 70 -4.58 -0.56 8.47
CA VAL A 70 -5.57 -1.26 9.28
C VAL A 70 -5.67 -2.73 8.85
N LEU A 71 -5.76 -2.98 7.56
CA LEU A 71 -5.87 -4.34 7.03
C LEU A 71 -4.68 -5.20 7.43
N TYR A 72 -3.47 -4.72 7.17
CA TYR A 72 -2.27 -5.51 7.46
C TYR A 72 -1.98 -5.60 8.95
N ALA A 73 -2.40 -4.62 9.76
CA ALA A 73 -2.33 -4.73 11.21
C ALA A 73 -3.22 -5.87 11.72
N VAL A 74 -4.44 -5.95 11.21
CA VAL A 74 -5.35 -7.06 11.56
C VAL A 74 -4.78 -8.40 11.11
N LEU A 75 -4.24 -8.48 9.90
CA LEU A 75 -3.63 -9.71 9.41
C LEU A 75 -2.41 -10.11 10.24
N THR A 76 -1.61 -9.14 10.67
CA THR A 76 -0.46 -9.39 11.56
C THR A 76 -0.92 -10.03 12.86
N MET A 77 -2.00 -9.52 13.45
CA MET A 77 -2.56 -10.08 14.67
C MET A 77 -3.09 -11.51 14.48
N LEU A 78 -3.75 -11.75 13.34
CA LEU A 78 -4.31 -13.06 13.05
C LEU A 78 -3.25 -14.11 12.73
N GLN A 79 -2.08 -13.70 12.25
CA GLN A 79 -1.02 -14.57 11.77
C GLN A 79 0.24 -14.51 12.65
N SER A 80 0.08 -14.11 13.89
CA SER A 80 1.21 -13.97 14.83
C SER A 80 1.98 -15.27 15.05
N ASP A 81 1.35 -16.43 14.79
CA ASP A 81 1.98 -17.74 14.97
C ASP A 81 2.93 -18.11 13.82
N GLU A 82 2.83 -17.42 12.68
CA GLU A 82 3.66 -17.70 11.51
C GLU A 82 4.63 -16.54 11.28
N LEU A 83 5.88 -16.74 11.64
CA LEU A 83 6.90 -15.69 11.58
C LEU A 83 7.06 -15.12 10.16
N ALA A 84 7.06 -15.98 9.13
CA ALA A 84 7.25 -15.52 7.76
C ALA A 84 6.10 -14.61 7.32
N ALA A 85 4.84 -15.01 7.58
CA ALA A 85 3.67 -14.22 7.23
C ALA A 85 3.61 -12.93 8.04
N TRP A 86 3.90 -13.01 9.34
CA TRP A 86 3.93 -11.86 10.23
C TRP A 86 4.94 -10.81 9.77
N THR A 87 6.16 -11.25 9.45
CA THR A 87 7.23 -10.36 8.98
C THR A 87 6.84 -9.69 7.66
N THR A 88 6.22 -10.45 6.75
CA THR A 88 5.74 -9.94 5.47
C THR A 88 4.70 -8.85 5.68
N ASP A 89 3.74 -9.08 6.57
CA ASP A 89 2.67 -8.10 6.85
C ASP A 89 3.24 -6.82 7.46
N VAL A 90 4.20 -6.94 8.37
CA VAL A 90 4.87 -5.76 8.96
C VAL A 90 5.64 -4.99 7.89
N ALA A 91 6.34 -5.68 7.00
CA ALA A 91 7.06 -5.03 5.90
C ALA A 91 6.08 -4.29 4.98
N LEU A 92 4.94 -4.88 4.66
CA LEU A 92 3.91 -4.25 3.84
C LEU A 92 3.35 -2.99 4.52
N ILE A 93 3.11 -3.03 5.82
CA ILE A 93 2.68 -1.86 6.58
C ILE A 93 3.71 -0.74 6.44
N ALA A 94 4.99 -1.06 6.61
CA ALA A 94 6.06 -0.07 6.53
C ALA A 94 6.11 0.60 5.15
N ILE A 95 5.99 -0.19 4.07
CA ILE A 95 5.99 0.34 2.71
C ILE A 95 4.77 1.23 2.47
N GLY A 96 3.59 0.81 2.94
CA GLY A 96 2.37 1.60 2.81
C GLY A 96 2.45 2.93 3.54
N VAL A 97 3.01 2.93 4.75
CA VAL A 97 3.24 4.16 5.52
C VAL A 97 4.19 5.08 4.78
N ALA A 98 5.28 4.55 4.25
CA ALA A 98 6.26 5.34 3.51
C ALA A 98 5.63 5.98 2.26
N ALA A 99 4.86 5.20 1.49
CA ALA A 99 4.19 5.70 0.30
C ALA A 99 3.20 6.81 0.65
N GLY A 100 2.37 6.59 1.67
CA GLY A 100 1.40 7.58 2.11
C GLY A 100 2.05 8.87 2.61
N LEU A 101 3.12 8.76 3.40
CA LEU A 101 3.83 9.93 3.91
C LEU A 101 4.52 10.72 2.80
N VAL A 102 5.14 10.04 1.84
CA VAL A 102 5.79 10.73 0.72
C VAL A 102 4.75 11.51 -0.09
N ALA A 103 3.60 10.90 -0.38
CA ALA A 103 2.52 11.55 -1.12
C ALA A 103 1.98 12.76 -0.34
N TYR A 104 1.73 12.60 0.96
CA TYR A 104 1.20 13.66 1.81
C TYR A 104 2.17 14.85 1.88
N ARG A 105 3.45 14.58 2.12
CA ARG A 105 4.46 15.63 2.24
C ARG A 105 4.70 16.33 0.90
N ALA A 106 4.67 15.59 -0.20
CA ALA A 106 4.83 16.18 -1.52
C ALA A 106 3.69 17.15 -1.84
N ALA A 107 2.45 16.76 -1.50
CA ALA A 107 1.28 17.61 -1.70
C ALA A 107 1.32 18.84 -0.79
N ALA A 108 1.68 18.68 0.48
CA ALA A 108 1.79 19.79 1.42
C ALA A 108 2.84 20.81 0.96
N LYS A 109 3.96 20.33 0.44
CA LYS A 109 5.03 21.19 -0.08
C LYS A 109 4.63 21.94 -1.34
N ALA A 110 3.84 21.31 -2.21
CA ALA A 110 3.35 21.94 -3.43
C ALA A 110 2.33 23.04 -3.12
N ASN A 111 1.55 22.89 -2.05
CA ASN A 111 0.53 23.84 -1.65
C ASN A 111 1.02 24.90 -0.66
N GLY A 112 2.18 24.68 -0.10
CA GLY A 112 2.76 25.59 0.89
C GLY A 112 3.86 26.41 0.30
#